data_dfd576bc64d15dc02ae8b7c84703da11
#
_entry.id   dfd576bc64d15dc02ae8b7c84703da11
#
_cell.length_a   1.000
_cell.length_b   1.000
_cell.length_c   1.000
_cell.angle_alpha   90.00
_cell.angle_beta   90.00
_cell.angle_gamma   90.00
#
_symmetry.space_group_name_H-M   'P 1'
#
loop_
_entity.id
_entity.type
_entity.pdbx_description
1 polymer ?
#
loop_
_entity_poly.entity_id
_entity_poly.type
_entity_poly.pdbx_seq_one_letter_code
_entity_poly.pdbx_strand_id
1 'polypeptide(L)'
;MSCPKSLNASMVEESSQLDAAVAYVAEEGFFASVEPVGQVEWDALCTDHDTWLESSVRFHGPLGGALRCRLPLALARELVSAFLGMETGELPPSDPLVQDLTGELANMVCGRRLTRTQGQVFDLEHPVVEAAPDGQCAGWSRYAANGVPLAIDLAVEAR
;
A
#
# COMPACT_ATOMS: atom_id res chain seq x y z
N MET A 1 -3.28 4.84 35.19
CA MET A 1 -2.17 4.27 34.41
C MET A 1 -2.72 3.44 33.28
N SER A 2 -2.45 3.85 32.05
CA SER A 2 -2.87 3.08 30.88
C SER A 2 -2.15 1.74 30.86
N CYS A 3 -2.89 0.68 30.71
CA CYS A 3 -2.32 -0.66 30.66
C CYS A 3 -1.58 -0.84 29.30
N PRO A 4 -0.28 -1.19 29.29
CA PRO A 4 0.46 -1.40 28.05
C PRO A 4 -0.18 -2.43 27.13
N LYS A 5 -0.95 -3.35 27.68
CA LYS A 5 -1.67 -4.38 26.92
C LYS A 5 -2.77 -3.82 26.03
N SER A 6 -3.46 -2.75 26.44
CA SER A 6 -4.54 -2.18 25.62
C SER A 6 -3.98 -1.41 24.42
N LEU A 7 -2.86 -0.72 24.55
CA LEU A 7 -2.18 -0.06 23.44
C LEU A 7 -1.65 -1.08 22.42
N ASN A 8 -1.03 -2.15 22.89
CA ASN A 8 -0.52 -3.20 22.02
C ASN A 8 -1.65 -3.93 21.27
N ALA A 9 -2.77 -4.19 21.96
CA ALA A 9 -3.93 -4.83 21.34
C ALA A 9 -4.53 -3.95 20.24
N SER A 10 -4.65 -2.63 20.49
CA SER A 10 -5.16 -1.68 19.50
C SER A 10 -4.24 -1.57 18.28
N MET A 11 -2.93 -1.52 18.49
CA MET A 11 -1.94 -1.46 17.41
C MET A 11 -1.95 -2.74 16.58
N VAL A 12 -2.08 -3.91 17.21
CA VAL A 12 -2.18 -5.21 16.52
C VAL A 12 -3.46 -5.26 15.70
N GLU A 13 -4.58 -4.77 16.24
CA GLU A 13 -5.85 -4.74 15.53
C GLU A 13 -5.80 -3.81 14.33
N GLU A 14 -5.21 -2.61 14.45
CA GLU A 14 -5.05 -1.67 13.35
C GLU A 14 -4.14 -2.24 12.26
N SER A 15 -3.04 -2.86 12.64
CA SER A 15 -2.14 -3.53 11.70
C SER A 15 -2.84 -4.68 10.98
N SER A 16 -3.61 -5.49 11.71
CA SER A 16 -4.39 -6.58 11.15
C SER A 16 -5.45 -6.10 10.16
N GLN A 17 -6.12 -4.97 10.45
CA GLN A 17 -7.11 -4.39 9.55
C GLN A 17 -6.48 -3.85 8.28
N LEU A 18 -5.31 -3.23 8.39
CA LEU A 18 -4.57 -2.77 7.22
C LEU A 18 -4.09 -3.96 6.38
N ASP A 19 -3.52 -4.98 7.02
CA ASP A 19 -3.09 -6.20 6.34
C ASP A 19 -4.24 -6.83 5.55
N ALA A 20 -5.42 -6.90 6.16
CA ALA A 20 -6.61 -7.45 5.51
C ALA A 20 -7.04 -6.61 4.30
N ALA A 21 -6.98 -5.28 4.41
CA ALA A 21 -7.32 -4.38 3.31
C ALA A 21 -6.34 -4.53 2.14
N VAL A 22 -5.05 -4.59 2.44
CA VAL A 22 -3.99 -4.77 1.43
C VAL A 22 -4.16 -6.11 0.71
N ALA A 23 -4.35 -7.18 1.47
CA ALA A 23 -4.53 -8.52 0.90
C ALA A 23 -5.77 -8.59 0.01
N TYR A 24 -6.88 -8.03 0.47
CA TYR A 24 -8.13 -8.02 -0.30
C TYR A 24 -7.97 -7.29 -1.64
N VAL A 25 -7.42 -6.08 -1.60
CA VAL A 25 -7.24 -5.28 -2.82
C VAL A 25 -6.26 -5.95 -3.79
N ALA A 26 -5.15 -6.46 -3.26
CA ALA A 26 -4.16 -7.13 -4.10
C ALA A 26 -4.72 -8.39 -4.77
N GLU A 27 -5.44 -9.22 -4.03
CA GLU A 27 -5.99 -10.45 -4.55
C GLU A 27 -7.17 -10.22 -5.50
N GLU A 28 -8.12 -9.39 -5.10
CA GLU A 28 -9.35 -9.18 -5.87
C GLU A 28 -9.18 -8.21 -7.02
N GLY A 29 -8.32 -7.20 -6.86
CA GLY A 29 -8.12 -6.17 -7.88
C GLY A 29 -6.96 -6.44 -8.82
N PHE A 30 -5.88 -7.04 -8.32
CA PHE A 30 -4.63 -7.17 -9.07
C PHE A 30 -4.14 -8.62 -9.19
N PHE A 31 -4.91 -9.57 -8.71
CA PHE A 31 -4.60 -11.01 -8.79
C PHE A 31 -3.23 -11.37 -8.17
N ALA A 32 -2.86 -10.66 -7.12
CA ALA A 32 -1.57 -10.82 -6.44
C ALA A 32 -1.76 -11.43 -5.06
N SER A 33 -0.85 -12.31 -4.68
CA SER A 33 -0.79 -12.86 -3.33
C SER A 33 0.13 -11.99 -2.48
N VAL A 34 -0.34 -11.56 -1.33
CA VAL A 34 0.38 -10.65 -0.44
C VAL A 34 0.47 -11.24 0.96
N GLU A 35 1.68 -11.18 1.56
CA GLU A 35 1.90 -11.60 2.93
C GLU A 35 2.81 -10.63 3.66
N PRO A 36 2.58 -10.37 4.96
CA PRO A 36 3.47 -9.54 5.76
C PRO A 36 4.87 -10.17 5.89
N VAL A 37 5.90 -9.31 5.92
CA VAL A 37 7.29 -9.75 6.10
C VAL A 37 7.99 -8.97 7.19
N GLY A 38 9.00 -9.57 7.80
CA GLY A 38 9.85 -8.92 8.79
C GLY A 38 10.98 -8.13 8.16
N GLN A 39 11.77 -7.45 9.01
CA GLN A 39 12.84 -6.55 8.55
C GLN A 39 13.92 -7.27 7.73
N VAL A 40 14.35 -8.44 8.18
CA VAL A 40 15.42 -9.19 7.51
C VAL A 40 14.99 -9.60 6.11
N GLU A 41 13.77 -10.12 5.98
CA GLU A 41 13.20 -10.51 4.70
C GLU A 41 12.99 -9.30 3.79
N TRP A 42 12.48 -8.19 4.37
CA TRP A 42 12.29 -6.95 3.63
C TRP A 42 13.59 -6.45 3.02
N ASP A 43 14.66 -6.40 3.81
CA ASP A 43 15.97 -5.94 3.34
C ASP A 43 16.48 -6.82 2.18
N ALA A 44 16.29 -8.13 2.30
CA ALA A 44 16.67 -9.07 1.24
C ALA A 44 15.86 -8.86 -0.04
N LEU A 45 14.55 -8.63 0.08
CA LEU A 45 13.68 -8.39 -1.07
C LEU A 45 14.03 -7.09 -1.81
N CYS A 46 14.46 -6.07 -1.06
CA CYS A 46 14.77 -4.76 -1.64
C CYS A 46 16.06 -4.73 -2.45
N THR A 47 16.97 -5.67 -2.27
CA THR A 47 18.29 -5.65 -2.91
C THR A 47 18.25 -5.71 -4.44
N ASP A 48 17.20 -6.31 -5.00
CA ASP A 48 17.07 -6.50 -6.44
C ASP A 48 16.37 -5.34 -7.16
N HIS A 49 16.02 -4.27 -6.42
CA HIS A 49 15.22 -3.18 -6.95
C HIS A 49 15.86 -1.83 -6.69
N ASP A 50 16.10 -1.06 -7.74
CA ASP A 50 16.71 0.27 -7.68
C ASP A 50 15.76 1.40 -8.12
N THR A 51 14.65 1.07 -8.74
CA THR A 51 13.65 2.04 -9.19
C THR A 51 12.34 1.84 -8.43
N TRP A 52 11.94 2.85 -7.69
CA TRP A 52 10.77 2.80 -6.81
C TRP A 52 9.77 3.90 -7.13
N LEU A 53 8.51 3.61 -6.89
CA LEU A 53 7.41 4.57 -6.96
C LEU A 53 6.75 4.69 -5.59
N GLU A 54 6.20 5.87 -5.34
CA GLU A 54 5.36 6.10 -4.17
C GLU A 54 4.05 6.72 -4.62
N SER A 55 2.94 6.10 -4.25
CA SER A 55 1.62 6.69 -4.44
C SER A 55 1.07 7.10 -3.08
N SER A 56 0.35 8.21 -3.04
CA SER A 56 -0.24 8.72 -1.81
C SER A 56 -1.66 9.20 -2.06
N VAL A 57 -2.51 8.99 -1.07
CA VAL A 57 -3.90 9.44 -1.06
C VAL A 57 -4.17 10.13 0.26
N ARG A 58 -4.61 11.37 0.22
CA ARG A 58 -5.07 12.07 1.41
C ARG A 58 -6.56 11.84 1.60
N PHE A 59 -6.97 11.75 2.84
CA PHE A 59 -8.37 11.57 3.17
C PHE A 59 -8.83 12.57 4.24
N HIS A 60 -10.11 12.89 4.19
CA HIS A 60 -10.77 13.83 5.09
C HIS A 60 -12.09 13.25 5.56
N GLY A 61 -12.46 13.59 6.77
CA GLY A 61 -13.71 13.10 7.37
C GLY A 61 -13.66 13.28 8.88
N PRO A 62 -14.22 12.34 9.65
CA PRO A 62 -14.10 12.36 11.11
C PRO A 62 -12.66 12.38 11.57
N LEU A 63 -11.77 11.76 10.79
CA LEU A 63 -10.32 11.83 10.94
C LEU A 63 -9.71 12.23 9.60
N GLY A 64 -8.63 12.96 9.62
CA GLY A 64 -7.83 13.25 8.44
C GLY A 64 -6.55 12.44 8.44
N GLY A 65 -5.90 12.34 7.29
CA GLY A 65 -4.64 11.65 7.18
C GLY A 65 -4.24 11.36 5.74
N ALA A 66 -3.30 10.44 5.59
CA ALA A 66 -2.84 9.99 4.29
C ALA A 66 -2.42 8.53 4.33
N LEU A 67 -2.68 7.82 3.24
CA LEU A 67 -2.13 6.49 3.01
C LEU A 67 -1.08 6.60 1.92
N ARG A 68 0.10 6.03 2.18
CA ARG A 68 1.20 5.96 1.21
C ARG A 68 1.50 4.52 0.86
N CYS A 69 1.81 4.29 -0.39
CA CYS A 69 2.16 2.98 -0.91
C CYS A 69 3.49 3.12 -1.65
N ARG A 70 4.49 2.34 -1.27
CA ARG A 70 5.81 2.38 -1.92
C ARG A 70 6.14 1.00 -2.46
N LEU A 71 6.51 0.92 -3.74
CA LEU A 71 6.77 -0.33 -4.41
C LEU A 71 7.79 -0.14 -5.54
N PRO A 72 8.53 -1.22 -5.89
CA PRO A 72 9.40 -1.15 -7.06
C PRO A 72 8.60 -0.95 -8.35
N LEU A 73 9.18 -0.28 -9.33
CA LEU A 73 8.58 -0.13 -10.65
C LEU A 73 8.22 -1.48 -11.27
N ALA A 74 9.07 -2.49 -11.06
CA ALA A 74 8.81 -3.85 -11.56
C ALA A 74 7.49 -4.41 -11.02
N LEU A 75 7.21 -4.22 -9.75
CA LEU A 75 5.94 -4.66 -9.16
C LEU A 75 4.76 -3.85 -9.70
N ALA A 76 4.92 -2.53 -9.82
CA ALA A 76 3.86 -1.68 -10.38
C ALA A 76 3.46 -2.16 -11.79
N ARG A 77 4.43 -2.47 -12.64
CA ARG A 77 4.18 -2.99 -13.99
C ARG A 77 3.47 -4.34 -13.95
N GLU A 78 3.89 -5.22 -13.05
CA GLU A 78 3.29 -6.54 -12.90
C GLU A 78 1.81 -6.43 -12.46
N LEU A 79 1.53 -5.62 -11.45
CA LEU A 79 0.18 -5.43 -10.94
C LEU A 79 -0.73 -4.78 -11.98
N VAL A 80 -0.23 -3.75 -12.68
CA VAL A 80 -0.98 -3.07 -13.73
C VAL A 80 -1.27 -4.00 -14.90
N SER A 81 -0.29 -4.80 -15.30
CA SER A 81 -0.46 -5.78 -16.37
C SER A 81 -1.53 -6.81 -16.01
N ALA A 82 -1.49 -7.32 -14.76
CA ALA A 82 -2.50 -8.27 -14.28
C ALA A 82 -3.91 -7.64 -14.27
N PHE A 83 -4.00 -6.39 -13.81
CA PHE A 83 -5.28 -5.66 -13.79
C PHE A 83 -5.87 -5.50 -15.19
N LEU A 84 -5.02 -5.23 -16.19
CA LEU A 84 -5.43 -5.03 -17.58
C LEU A 84 -5.58 -6.34 -18.36
N GLY A 85 -5.23 -7.48 -17.77
CA GLY A 85 -5.26 -8.77 -18.47
C GLY A 85 -4.16 -8.91 -19.52
N MET A 86 -3.05 -8.21 -19.35
CA MET A 86 -1.89 -8.23 -20.24
C MET A 86 -0.76 -9.08 -19.64
N GLU A 87 0.13 -9.57 -20.49
CA GLU A 87 1.35 -10.21 -20.01
C GLU A 87 2.34 -9.16 -19.50
N THR A 88 3.09 -9.52 -18.46
CA THR A 88 4.15 -8.68 -17.94
C THR A 88 5.22 -8.48 -19.02
N GLY A 89 5.52 -7.24 -19.35
CA GLY A 89 6.47 -6.90 -20.40
C GLY A 89 5.82 -6.30 -21.63
N GLU A 90 4.52 -6.50 -21.85
CA GLU A 90 3.80 -5.83 -22.93
C GLU A 90 3.61 -4.34 -22.64
N LEU A 91 3.59 -3.97 -21.35
CA LEU A 91 3.39 -2.60 -20.93
C LEU A 91 4.75 -1.92 -20.72
N PRO A 92 5.07 -0.85 -21.49
CA PRO A 92 6.33 -0.11 -21.27
C PRO A 92 6.40 0.52 -19.88
N PRO A 93 7.60 0.63 -19.27
CA PRO A 93 7.74 1.27 -17.95
C PRO A 93 7.25 2.72 -17.91
N SER A 94 7.33 3.41 -19.05
CA SER A 94 6.93 4.82 -19.19
C SER A 94 5.46 4.99 -19.54
N ASP A 95 4.69 3.91 -19.66
CA ASP A 95 3.27 4.01 -20.01
C ASP A 95 2.50 4.73 -18.88
N PRO A 96 1.71 5.76 -19.20
CA PRO A 96 0.94 6.50 -18.20
C PRO A 96 0.02 5.62 -17.34
N LEU A 97 -0.43 4.47 -17.87
CA LEU A 97 -1.26 3.53 -17.12
C LEU A 97 -0.54 2.97 -15.89
N VAL A 98 0.80 2.85 -15.93
CA VAL A 98 1.56 2.37 -14.78
C VAL A 98 1.39 3.32 -13.60
N GLN A 99 1.49 4.63 -13.82
CA GLN A 99 1.27 5.63 -12.78
C GLN A 99 -0.19 5.72 -12.36
N ASP A 100 -1.11 5.75 -13.32
CA ASP A 100 -2.53 5.89 -13.04
C ASP A 100 -3.05 4.74 -12.17
N LEU A 101 -2.71 3.50 -12.51
CA LEU A 101 -3.18 2.35 -11.76
C LEU A 101 -2.41 2.11 -10.46
N THR A 102 -1.14 2.58 -10.40
CA THR A 102 -0.41 2.59 -9.12
C THR A 102 -1.06 3.55 -8.13
N GLY A 103 -1.51 4.70 -8.62
CA GLY A 103 -2.32 5.63 -7.82
C GLY A 103 -3.63 4.99 -7.38
N GLU A 104 -4.29 4.28 -8.28
CA GLU A 104 -5.55 3.60 -7.97
C GLU A 104 -5.37 2.51 -6.92
N LEU A 105 -4.24 1.81 -6.93
CA LEU A 105 -3.92 0.83 -5.88
C LEU A 105 -3.97 1.48 -4.49
N ALA A 106 -3.31 2.62 -4.31
CA ALA A 106 -3.33 3.33 -3.04
C ALA A 106 -4.75 3.79 -2.69
N ASN A 107 -5.48 4.30 -3.67
CA ASN A 107 -6.85 4.74 -3.49
C ASN A 107 -7.75 3.59 -3.03
N MET A 108 -7.63 2.43 -3.65
CA MET A 108 -8.42 1.24 -3.33
C MET A 108 -8.10 0.71 -1.92
N VAL A 109 -6.82 0.65 -1.56
CA VAL A 109 -6.40 0.21 -0.21
C VAL A 109 -6.93 1.18 0.83
N CYS A 110 -6.79 2.48 0.60
CA CYS A 110 -7.27 3.51 1.51
C CYS A 110 -8.78 3.41 1.69
N GLY A 111 -9.53 3.34 0.61
CA GLY A 111 -10.99 3.20 0.65
C GLY A 111 -11.41 1.93 1.38
N ARG A 112 -10.78 0.82 1.11
CA ARG A 112 -11.11 -0.46 1.76
C ARG A 112 -10.83 -0.41 3.26
N ARG A 113 -9.71 0.18 3.67
CA ARG A 113 -9.37 0.32 5.09
C ARG A 113 -10.35 1.22 5.82
N LEU A 114 -10.73 2.35 5.20
CA LEU A 114 -11.61 3.34 5.83
C LEU A 114 -13.07 2.89 5.89
N THR A 115 -13.55 2.10 4.93
CA THR A 115 -14.94 1.59 4.96
C THR A 115 -15.21 0.66 6.13
N ARG A 116 -14.17 0.14 6.77
CA ARG A 116 -14.31 -0.69 7.96
C ARG A 116 -14.51 0.12 9.23
N THR A 117 -14.43 1.45 9.14
CA THR A 117 -14.72 2.35 10.25
C THR A 117 -16.21 2.62 10.25
N GLN A 118 -16.92 2.02 11.19
CA GLN A 118 -18.39 2.00 11.21
C GLN A 118 -19.02 3.39 11.22
N GLY A 119 -19.99 3.58 10.33
CA GLY A 119 -20.85 4.76 10.32
C GLY A 119 -20.18 6.07 9.95
N GLN A 120 -18.95 6.01 9.44
CA GLN A 120 -18.18 7.21 9.09
C GLN A 120 -17.98 7.30 7.58
N VAL A 121 -18.07 8.51 7.05
CA VAL A 121 -17.87 8.80 5.64
C VAL A 121 -16.58 9.59 5.49
N PHE A 122 -15.74 9.17 4.55
CA PHE A 122 -14.47 9.82 4.24
C PHE A 122 -14.44 10.27 2.79
N ASP A 123 -13.84 11.43 2.56
CA ASP A 123 -13.54 11.92 1.23
C ASP A 123 -12.07 11.67 0.93
N LEU A 124 -11.78 11.07 -0.21
CA LEU A 124 -10.42 10.79 -0.66
C LEU A 124 -10.05 11.78 -1.76
N GLU A 125 -8.87 12.38 -1.64
CA GLU A 125 -8.33 13.23 -2.69
C GLU A 125 -7.80 12.38 -3.84
N HIS A 126 -7.53 13.01 -4.96
CA HIS A 126 -6.94 12.33 -6.10
C HIS A 126 -5.55 11.80 -5.73
N PRO A 127 -5.20 10.55 -6.07
CA PRO A 127 -3.89 10.02 -5.73
C PRO A 127 -2.75 10.74 -6.48
N VAL A 128 -1.61 10.85 -5.81
CA VAL A 128 -0.39 11.42 -6.37
C VAL A 128 0.65 10.31 -6.46
N VAL A 129 1.31 10.18 -7.61
CA VAL A 129 2.35 9.17 -7.84
C VAL A 129 3.66 9.87 -8.20
N GLU A 130 4.73 9.53 -7.50
CA GLU A 130 6.06 10.12 -7.67
C GLU A 130 7.12 9.03 -7.63
N ALA A 131 8.32 9.35 -8.13
CA ALA A 131 9.47 8.50 -7.92
C ALA A 131 9.87 8.53 -6.45
N ALA A 132 10.20 7.37 -5.89
CA ALA A 132 10.75 7.28 -4.55
C ALA A 132 12.25 6.95 -4.64
N PRO A 133 13.07 7.44 -3.66
CA PRO A 133 14.51 7.26 -3.74
C PRO A 133 14.96 5.82 -3.54
N ASP A 134 14.23 5.07 -2.71
CA ASP A 134 14.59 3.69 -2.34
C ASP A 134 13.43 2.99 -1.64
N GLY A 135 13.70 1.79 -1.13
CA GLY A 135 12.75 1.01 -0.37
C GLY A 135 12.85 1.18 1.14
N GLN A 136 13.46 2.26 1.63
CA GLN A 136 13.54 2.51 3.06
C GLN A 136 12.18 2.95 3.59
N CYS A 137 11.58 2.06 4.38
CA CYS A 137 10.22 2.23 4.88
C CYS A 137 10.15 1.88 6.37
N ALA A 138 11.05 2.51 7.17
CA ALA A 138 11.05 2.30 8.61
C ALA A 138 9.71 2.71 9.22
N GLY A 139 9.10 1.80 9.97
CA GLY A 139 7.81 2.04 10.61
C GLY A 139 6.59 1.78 9.72
N TRP A 140 6.79 1.50 8.43
CA TRP A 140 5.69 1.13 7.54
C TRP A 140 5.34 -0.34 7.69
N SER A 141 4.10 -0.70 7.32
CA SER A 141 3.73 -2.10 7.14
C SER A 141 4.37 -2.62 5.86
N ARG A 142 5.03 -3.77 5.93
CA ARG A 142 5.84 -4.31 4.84
C ARG A 142 5.34 -5.68 4.44
N TYR A 143 5.28 -5.90 3.14
CA TYR A 143 4.70 -7.10 2.53
C TYR A 143 5.58 -7.62 1.40
N ALA A 144 5.42 -8.90 1.10
CA ALA A 144 5.84 -9.48 -0.17
C ALA A 144 4.60 -9.69 -1.02
N ALA A 145 4.55 -9.03 -2.17
CA ALA A 145 3.48 -9.19 -3.15
C ALA A 145 4.03 -10.01 -4.32
N ASN A 146 3.58 -11.24 -4.47
CA ASN A 146 4.16 -12.21 -5.42
C ASN A 146 5.69 -12.29 -5.29
N GLY A 147 6.20 -12.22 -4.05
CA GLY A 147 7.63 -12.25 -3.78
C GLY A 147 8.37 -10.92 -4.00
N VAL A 148 7.67 -9.82 -4.26
CA VAL A 148 8.26 -8.50 -4.50
C VAL A 148 7.87 -7.55 -3.36
N PRO A 149 8.79 -6.67 -2.88
CA PRO A 149 8.48 -5.83 -1.74
C PRO A 149 7.42 -4.77 -2.02
N LEU A 150 6.50 -4.62 -1.07
CA LEU A 150 5.43 -3.63 -1.09
C LEU A 150 5.28 -3.06 0.31
N ALA A 151 5.35 -1.74 0.48
CA ALA A 151 5.18 -1.10 1.78
C ALA A 151 4.00 -0.14 1.78
N ILE A 152 3.25 -0.16 2.87
CA ILE A 152 2.08 0.70 3.08
C ILE A 152 2.23 1.42 4.40
N ASP A 153 1.97 2.73 4.38
CA ASP A 153 1.94 3.56 5.57
C ASP A 153 0.59 4.27 5.67
N LEU A 154 -0.07 4.13 6.80
CA LEU A 154 -1.31 4.83 7.08
C LEU A 154 -1.04 5.79 8.24
N ALA A 155 -0.99 7.09 7.94
CA ALA A 155 -0.78 8.13 8.93
C ALA A 155 -2.10 8.86 9.18
N VAL A 156 -2.57 8.83 10.42
CA VAL A 156 -3.78 9.52 10.84
C VAL A 156 -3.37 10.79 11.58
N GLU A 157 -3.92 11.91 11.15
CA GLU A 157 -3.65 13.19 11.79
C GLU A 157 -4.45 13.30 13.10
N ALA A 158 -3.75 13.58 14.19
CA ALA A 158 -4.38 13.83 15.46
C ALA A 158 -5.10 15.18 15.42
N ARG A 159 -6.35 15.22 15.91
CA ARG A 159 -7.10 16.46 16.08
C ARG A 159 -6.96 16.97 17.51
#